data_ba96f62d50b4898772e63275c7aaa58c
#
_entry.id   ba96f62d50b4898772e63275c7aaa58c
#
_cell.length_a   1.000
_cell.length_b   1.000
_cell.length_c   1.000
_cell.angle_alpha   90.00
_cell.angle_beta   90.00
_cell.angle_gamma   90.00
#
_symmetry.space_group_name_H-M   'P 1'
#
loop_
_entity.id
_entity.type
_entity.pdbx_description
1 polymer ?
#
loop_
_entity_poly.entity_id
_entity_poly.type
_entity_poly.pdbx_seq_one_letter_code
_entity_poly.pdbx_strand_id
1 'polypeptide(L)'
;MKQWIFNFVLFTLFFAHSLQAFQKKYDIQFSFKEDGRKWNKSNTVDDAIFELNEYYLDGQSVDGWAELVTTHFFVSKIDFTLEEFFKNFLRELSKNHLKNKIDSRIICMDDNEMTAEWWILERGPNNQHERVRIFRQNNHVGILRYTTKIKNEQGSKAFEKILNQACFRPLKP
;
A
#
# COMPACT_ATOMS: atom_id res chain seq x y z
N MET A 1 -13.97 -12.58 -4.47
CA MET A 1 -13.37 -11.23 -4.59
C MET A 1 -13.17 -10.45 -3.28
N LYS A 2 -13.99 -10.66 -2.24
CA LYS A 2 -13.75 -10.06 -0.88
C LYS A 2 -12.45 -10.53 -0.18
N GLN A 3 -11.79 -11.54 -0.72
CA GLN A 3 -10.63 -12.21 -0.11
C GLN A 3 -9.30 -11.40 -0.20
N TRP A 4 -9.18 -10.47 -1.13
CA TRP A 4 -7.96 -9.71 -1.39
C TRP A 4 -7.70 -8.60 -0.37
N ILE A 5 -8.73 -7.86 0.00
CA ILE A 5 -8.67 -6.82 1.04
C ILE A 5 -8.42 -7.48 2.39
N PHE A 6 -9.07 -8.64 2.64
CA PHE A 6 -8.96 -9.40 3.88
C PHE A 6 -7.55 -9.94 4.13
N ASN A 7 -6.85 -10.34 3.08
CA ASN A 7 -5.50 -10.91 3.22
C ASN A 7 -4.42 -9.89 3.60
N PHE A 8 -4.58 -8.62 3.22
CA PHE A 8 -3.65 -7.58 3.65
C PHE A 8 -3.96 -7.11 5.08
N VAL A 9 -5.21 -7.04 5.46
CA VAL A 9 -5.64 -6.74 6.84
C VAL A 9 -5.13 -7.80 7.82
N LEU A 10 -5.12 -9.08 7.41
CA LEU A 10 -4.61 -10.16 8.26
C LEU A 10 -3.09 -10.03 8.55
N PHE A 11 -2.31 -9.48 7.61
CA PHE A 11 -0.88 -9.27 7.80
C PHE A 11 -0.58 -8.23 8.90
N THR A 12 -1.39 -7.18 8.99
CA THR A 12 -1.23 -6.14 10.02
C THR A 12 -1.66 -6.61 11.41
N LEU A 13 -2.62 -7.56 11.51
CA LEU A 13 -3.09 -8.09 12.80
C LEU A 13 -2.05 -8.92 13.56
N PHE A 14 -1.08 -9.52 12.88
CA PHE A 14 0.00 -10.26 13.57
C PHE A 14 0.94 -9.37 14.40
N PHE A 15 0.95 -8.05 14.15
CA PHE A 15 1.78 -7.10 14.89
C PHE A 15 1.06 -6.38 16.03
N ALA A 16 -0.22 -6.67 16.26
CA ALA A 16 -1.08 -5.84 17.10
C ALA A 16 -1.56 -6.53 18.39
N HIS A 17 -0.67 -6.87 19.28
CA HIS A 17 -1.03 -7.40 20.62
C HIS A 17 -0.70 -6.40 21.73
N SER A 18 -1.50 -5.36 21.90
CA SER A 18 -1.82 -4.69 23.17
C SER A 18 -2.70 -3.45 22.96
N LEU A 19 -3.75 -3.36 23.73
CA LEU A 19 -4.76 -2.30 23.78
C LEU A 19 -4.21 -1.00 24.47
N GLN A 20 -3.29 -0.28 23.84
CA GLN A 20 -3.10 1.13 24.13
C GLN A 20 -3.80 1.92 23.03
N ALA A 21 -4.57 2.94 23.44
CA ALA A 21 -5.27 3.80 22.47
C ALA A 21 -4.29 4.29 21.40
N PHE A 22 -4.57 3.93 20.16
CA PHE A 22 -3.82 4.36 19.00
C PHE A 22 -4.01 5.85 18.81
N GLN A 23 -2.94 6.60 18.79
CA GLN A 23 -2.97 7.99 18.39
C GLN A 23 -2.16 8.13 17.11
N LYS A 24 -2.86 8.33 15.99
CA LYS A 24 -2.24 8.66 14.71
C LYS A 24 -1.48 9.97 14.87
N LYS A 25 -0.15 9.92 14.76
CA LYS A 25 0.73 11.10 14.88
C LYS A 25 1.26 11.59 13.54
N TYR A 26 1.14 10.77 12.50
CA TYR A 26 1.64 11.05 11.16
C TYR A 26 0.58 10.74 10.11
N ASP A 27 0.69 11.37 8.95
CA ASP A 27 -0.18 11.10 7.80
C ASP A 27 0.61 11.10 6.51
N ILE A 28 0.13 10.34 5.52
CA ILE A 28 0.68 10.31 4.18
C ILE A 28 0.03 11.45 3.39
N GLN A 29 0.84 12.45 3.07
CA GLN A 29 0.40 13.56 2.21
C GLN A 29 0.77 13.26 0.77
N PHE A 30 -0.21 13.24 -0.11
CA PHE A 30 -0.06 13.05 -1.56
C PHE A 30 -1.19 13.77 -2.30
N SER A 31 -1.06 13.90 -3.61
CA SER A 31 -2.07 14.57 -4.44
C SER A 31 -2.23 13.87 -5.78
N PHE A 32 -3.47 13.72 -6.24
CA PHE A 32 -3.82 13.20 -7.55
C PHE A 32 -3.71 14.23 -8.69
N LYS A 33 -3.33 15.48 -8.41
CA LYS A 33 -3.28 16.56 -9.43
C LYS A 33 -2.39 16.21 -10.61
N GLU A 34 -1.28 15.51 -10.36
CA GLU A 34 -0.31 15.12 -11.40
C GLU A 34 -0.82 14.03 -12.32
N ASP A 35 -1.81 13.27 -11.88
CA ASP A 35 -2.45 12.23 -12.70
C ASP A 35 -3.49 12.81 -13.67
N GLY A 36 -4.12 13.94 -13.31
CA GLY A 36 -5.13 14.60 -14.13
C GLY A 36 -6.47 13.85 -14.22
N ARG A 37 -6.57 12.66 -13.65
CA ARG A 37 -7.79 11.85 -13.60
C ARG A 37 -8.50 12.05 -12.26
N LYS A 38 -9.80 11.81 -12.25
CA LYS A 38 -10.60 11.90 -11.03
C LYS A 38 -10.53 10.60 -10.25
N TRP A 39 -10.10 10.69 -9.01
CA TRP A 39 -10.06 9.61 -8.04
C TRP A 39 -11.07 9.86 -6.93
N ASN A 40 -11.83 8.83 -6.58
CA ASN A 40 -12.82 8.88 -5.53
C ASN A 40 -12.39 7.98 -4.38
N LYS A 41 -12.40 8.52 -3.17
CA LYS A 41 -12.24 7.71 -1.95
C LYS A 41 -13.52 6.91 -1.76
N SER A 42 -13.42 5.61 -1.75
CA SER A 42 -14.58 4.71 -1.76
C SER A 42 -14.69 3.85 -0.51
N ASN A 43 -13.56 3.50 0.10
CA ASN A 43 -13.55 2.64 1.28
C ASN A 43 -12.59 3.20 2.31
N THR A 44 -12.97 3.09 3.58
CA THR A 44 -12.13 3.45 4.71
C THR A 44 -12.34 2.40 5.79
N VAL A 45 -11.25 1.80 6.26
CA VAL A 45 -11.22 1.03 7.49
C VAL A 45 -10.41 1.85 8.47
N ASP A 46 -11.02 2.19 9.58
CA ASP A 46 -10.40 2.93 10.67
C ASP A 46 -10.60 2.10 11.95
N ASP A 47 -9.53 1.48 12.40
CA ASP A 47 -9.48 0.67 13.61
C ASP A 47 -8.47 1.30 14.59
N ALA A 48 -8.53 0.92 15.85
CA ALA A 48 -7.68 1.45 16.92
C ALA A 48 -6.16 1.40 16.64
N ILE A 49 -5.70 0.57 15.69
CA ILE A 49 -4.28 0.34 15.40
C ILE A 49 -3.93 0.45 13.92
N PHE A 50 -4.93 0.65 13.06
CA PHE A 50 -4.78 0.54 11.62
C PHE A 50 -5.78 1.43 10.89
N GLU A 51 -5.31 2.13 9.86
CA GLU A 51 -6.15 2.89 8.94
C GLU A 51 -5.84 2.43 7.51
N LEU A 52 -6.89 2.17 6.74
CA LEU A 52 -6.83 1.87 5.31
C LEU A 52 -7.77 2.81 4.57
N ASN A 53 -7.28 3.44 3.52
CA ASN A 53 -8.12 4.16 2.57
C ASN A 53 -7.90 3.61 1.16
N GLU A 54 -8.98 3.45 0.42
CA GLU A 54 -8.97 3.01 -0.97
C GLU A 54 -9.55 4.09 -1.88
N TYR A 55 -8.88 4.30 -3.01
CA TYR A 55 -9.25 5.27 -4.02
C TYR A 55 -9.34 4.58 -5.38
N TYR A 56 -10.46 4.77 -6.04
CA TYR A 56 -10.76 4.22 -7.37
C TYR A 56 -10.92 5.35 -8.37
N LEU A 57 -10.59 5.07 -9.63
CA LEU A 57 -10.91 5.97 -10.72
C LEU A 57 -12.42 6.18 -10.84
N ASP A 58 -12.83 7.37 -11.26
CA ASP A 58 -14.23 7.68 -11.46
C ASP A 58 -14.91 6.65 -12.36
N GLY A 59 -16.09 6.18 -11.96
CA GLY A 59 -16.81 5.08 -12.61
C GLY A 59 -16.33 3.66 -12.26
N GLN A 60 -15.30 3.50 -11.43
CA GLN A 60 -14.85 2.20 -10.92
C GLN A 60 -15.30 1.96 -9.47
N SER A 61 -15.26 0.70 -9.05
CA SER A 61 -15.67 0.27 -7.70
C SER A 61 -14.81 -0.91 -7.21
N VAL A 62 -15.02 -1.30 -5.96
CA VAL A 62 -14.35 -2.47 -5.35
C VAL A 62 -14.50 -3.75 -6.16
N ASP A 63 -15.61 -3.94 -6.86
CA ASP A 63 -15.89 -5.15 -7.63
C ASP A 63 -15.35 -5.11 -9.07
N GLY A 64 -15.05 -3.92 -9.60
CA GLY A 64 -14.71 -3.72 -11.00
C GLY A 64 -13.62 -2.67 -11.25
N TRP A 65 -12.53 -2.70 -10.47
CA TRP A 65 -11.43 -1.77 -10.69
C TRP A 65 -10.37 -2.33 -11.66
N ALA A 66 -9.75 -1.45 -12.40
CA ALA A 66 -8.55 -1.71 -13.19
C ALA A 66 -7.30 -1.13 -12.52
N GLU A 67 -7.48 -0.01 -11.84
CA GLU A 67 -6.45 0.70 -11.09
C GLU A 67 -6.97 1.07 -9.70
N LEU A 68 -6.13 0.92 -8.69
CA LEU A 68 -6.45 1.16 -7.28
C LEU A 68 -5.29 1.87 -6.61
N VAL A 69 -5.59 2.90 -5.84
CA VAL A 69 -4.65 3.49 -4.89
C VAL A 69 -5.08 3.17 -3.48
N THR A 70 -4.14 2.76 -2.65
CA THR A 70 -4.41 2.54 -1.22
C THR A 70 -3.40 3.27 -0.36
N THR A 71 -3.87 3.80 0.76
CA THR A 71 -3.02 4.22 1.86
C THR A 71 -3.24 3.32 3.06
N HIS A 72 -2.15 2.90 3.69
CA HIS A 72 -2.20 2.18 4.96
C HIS A 72 -1.39 2.96 5.98
N PHE A 73 -1.89 2.95 7.19
CA PHE A 73 -1.18 3.51 8.32
C PHE A 73 -1.31 2.56 9.51
N PHE A 74 -0.22 2.31 10.20
CA PHE A 74 -0.24 1.52 11.44
C PHE A 74 0.94 1.88 12.34
N VAL A 75 0.85 1.48 13.62
CA VAL A 75 1.93 1.59 14.58
C VAL A 75 2.48 0.20 14.86
N SER A 76 3.77 0.02 14.61
CA SER A 76 4.47 -1.22 14.94
C SER A 76 5.04 -1.15 16.35
N LYS A 77 4.97 -2.27 17.08
CA LYS A 77 5.64 -2.44 18.37
C LYS A 77 7.01 -3.12 18.25
N ILE A 78 7.26 -3.70 17.09
CA ILE A 78 8.50 -4.43 16.80
C ILE A 78 9.39 -3.49 16.02
N ASP A 79 10.62 -3.35 16.46
CA ASP A 79 11.64 -2.69 15.64
C ASP A 79 12.02 -3.61 14.48
N PHE A 80 12.04 -3.05 13.27
CA PHE A 80 12.37 -3.76 12.04
C PHE A 80 12.99 -2.78 11.03
N THR A 81 13.81 -3.30 10.14
CA THR A 81 14.25 -2.55 8.96
C THR A 81 13.18 -2.58 7.89
N LEU A 82 13.14 -1.55 7.01
CA LEU A 82 12.20 -1.56 5.87
C LEU A 82 12.41 -2.76 4.95
N GLU A 83 13.65 -3.23 4.83
CA GLU A 83 13.97 -4.43 4.05
C GLU A 83 13.35 -5.70 4.66
N GLU A 84 13.46 -5.88 5.98
CA GLU A 84 12.81 -6.99 6.69
C GLU A 84 11.30 -6.93 6.58
N PHE A 85 10.73 -5.73 6.73
CA PHE A 85 9.31 -5.51 6.53
C PHE A 85 8.87 -5.96 5.13
N PHE A 86 9.57 -5.50 4.09
CA PHE A 86 9.23 -5.84 2.71
C PHE A 86 9.40 -7.33 2.41
N LYS A 87 10.47 -7.96 2.88
CA LYS A 87 10.67 -9.41 2.76
C LYS A 87 9.55 -10.21 3.44
N ASN A 88 9.15 -9.80 4.63
CA ASN A 88 8.05 -10.43 5.36
C ASN A 88 6.72 -10.25 4.62
N PHE A 89 6.47 -9.05 4.11
CA PHE A 89 5.30 -8.77 3.29
C PHE A 89 5.23 -9.68 2.05
N LEU A 90 6.31 -9.79 1.28
CA LEU A 90 6.36 -10.67 0.10
C LEU A 90 6.18 -12.15 0.46
N ARG A 91 6.71 -12.58 1.60
CA ARG A 91 6.51 -13.96 2.08
C ARG A 91 5.05 -14.25 2.39
N GLU A 92 4.33 -13.34 3.06
CA GLU A 92 2.89 -13.50 3.32
C GLU A 92 2.08 -13.41 2.03
N LEU A 93 2.43 -12.50 1.12
CA LEU A 93 1.81 -12.41 -0.18
C LEU A 93 1.93 -13.74 -0.96
N SER A 94 3.12 -14.36 -0.94
CA SER A 94 3.37 -15.65 -1.59
C SER A 94 2.54 -16.80 -1.01
N LYS A 95 2.27 -16.81 0.30
CA LYS A 95 1.39 -17.81 0.92
C LYS A 95 -0.05 -17.73 0.40
N ASN A 96 -0.51 -16.51 0.11
CA ASN A 96 -1.85 -16.27 -0.41
C ASN A 96 -1.94 -16.52 -1.93
N HIS A 97 -0.80 -16.60 -2.61
CA HIS A 97 -0.66 -16.78 -4.05
C HIS A 97 0.17 -18.01 -4.43
N LEU A 98 -0.08 -19.15 -3.77
CA LEU A 98 0.72 -20.39 -3.89
C LEU A 98 0.90 -20.90 -5.34
N LYS A 99 0.00 -20.53 -6.25
CA LYS A 99 0.04 -20.95 -7.67
C LYS A 99 0.68 -19.91 -8.59
N ASN A 100 1.06 -18.76 -8.05
CA ASN A 100 1.49 -17.61 -8.83
C ASN A 100 2.97 -17.33 -8.59
N LYS A 101 3.65 -16.88 -9.62
CA LYS A 101 4.99 -16.35 -9.50
C LYS A 101 4.89 -14.89 -9.06
N ILE A 102 5.63 -14.54 -8.01
CA ILE A 102 5.79 -13.17 -7.55
C ILE A 102 7.23 -12.75 -7.84
N ASP A 103 7.39 -11.74 -8.67
CA ASP A 103 8.66 -11.05 -8.88
C ASP A 103 8.61 -9.71 -8.16
N SER A 104 9.74 -9.24 -7.64
CA SER A 104 9.81 -7.98 -6.92
C SER A 104 11.18 -7.33 -7.06
N ARG A 105 11.22 -6.00 -6.90
CA ARG A 105 12.47 -5.24 -6.75
C ARG A 105 12.31 -4.03 -5.84
N ILE A 106 13.35 -3.72 -5.11
CA ILE A 106 13.50 -2.44 -4.41
C ILE A 106 14.09 -1.45 -5.42
N ILE A 107 13.46 -0.30 -5.59
CA ILE A 107 13.89 0.78 -6.49
C ILE A 107 14.89 1.69 -5.77
N CYS A 108 14.52 2.14 -4.58
CA CYS A 108 15.39 2.90 -3.68
C CYS A 108 14.97 2.66 -2.23
N MET A 109 15.91 2.84 -1.32
CA MET A 109 15.68 2.67 0.12
C MET A 109 16.73 3.45 0.91
N ASP A 110 16.28 4.06 2.01
CA ASP A 110 17.09 4.54 3.11
C ASP A 110 16.52 4.02 4.45
N ASP A 111 16.94 4.57 5.58
CA ASP A 111 16.51 4.12 6.91
C ASP A 111 15.02 4.39 7.18
N ASN A 112 14.43 5.36 6.51
CA ASN A 112 13.07 5.86 6.79
C ASN A 112 12.08 5.67 5.65
N GLU A 113 12.57 5.49 4.43
CA GLU A 113 11.73 5.38 3.25
C GLU A 113 12.19 4.27 2.31
N MET A 114 11.24 3.62 1.66
CA MET A 114 11.48 2.63 0.61
C MET A 114 10.49 2.82 -0.52
N THR A 115 10.98 2.74 -1.75
CA THR A 115 10.17 2.55 -2.95
C THR A 115 10.47 1.19 -3.55
N ALA A 116 9.44 0.42 -3.77
CA ALA A 116 9.55 -0.94 -4.30
C ALA A 116 8.39 -1.24 -5.27
N GLU A 117 8.52 -2.32 -6.01
CA GLU A 117 7.45 -2.84 -6.83
C GLU A 117 7.46 -4.36 -6.88
N TRP A 118 6.31 -4.94 -7.19
CA TRP A 118 6.18 -6.37 -7.42
C TRP A 118 5.10 -6.69 -8.44
N TRP A 119 5.22 -7.88 -9.00
CA TRP A 119 4.29 -8.42 -10.00
C TRP A 119 3.76 -9.75 -9.51
N ILE A 120 2.45 -9.92 -9.58
CA ILE A 120 1.78 -11.20 -9.38
C ILE A 120 1.41 -11.70 -10.76
N LEU A 121 2.12 -12.73 -11.23
CA LEU A 121 1.95 -13.30 -12.55
C LEU A 121 0.99 -14.48 -12.46
N GLU A 122 -0.29 -14.23 -12.72
CA GLU A 122 -1.33 -15.25 -12.77
C GLU A 122 -1.44 -15.83 -14.19
N ARG A 123 -1.91 -17.07 -14.28
CA ARG A 123 -2.32 -17.63 -15.55
C ARG A 123 -3.65 -17.00 -15.97
N GLY A 124 -3.61 -16.03 -16.89
CA GLY A 124 -4.81 -15.35 -17.40
C GLY A 124 -4.75 -13.82 -17.27
N PRO A 125 -5.90 -13.14 -17.37
CA PRO A 125 -5.98 -11.68 -17.43
C PRO A 125 -5.80 -10.96 -16.07
N ASN A 126 -5.55 -11.69 -14.98
CA ASN A 126 -5.50 -11.14 -13.63
C ASN A 126 -4.09 -10.79 -13.15
N ASN A 127 -3.16 -10.62 -14.08
CA ASN A 127 -1.82 -10.13 -13.73
C ASN A 127 -1.94 -8.79 -13.01
N GLN A 128 -1.21 -8.65 -11.90
CA GLN A 128 -1.17 -7.43 -11.14
C GLN A 128 0.25 -6.90 -11.07
N HIS A 129 0.37 -5.59 -11.19
CA HIS A 129 1.58 -4.85 -10.91
C HIS A 129 1.28 -3.84 -9.81
N GLU A 130 2.11 -3.82 -8.81
CA GLU A 130 1.99 -2.89 -7.69
C GLU A 130 3.29 -2.11 -7.52
N ARG A 131 3.15 -0.81 -7.30
CA ARG A 131 4.21 0.09 -6.85
C ARG A 131 3.88 0.63 -5.49
N VAL A 132 4.88 0.69 -4.62
CA VAL A 132 4.68 1.10 -3.24
C VAL A 132 5.76 2.07 -2.81
N ARG A 133 5.36 3.05 -2.01
CA ARG A 133 6.26 3.81 -1.16
C ARG A 133 5.90 3.56 0.29
N ILE A 134 6.88 3.14 1.05
CA ILE A 134 6.77 2.81 2.46
C ILE A 134 7.55 3.84 3.23
N PHE A 135 6.92 4.40 4.25
CA PHE A 135 7.50 5.39 5.15
C PHE A 135 7.56 4.80 6.56
N ARG A 136 8.64 5.09 7.24
CA ARG A 136 8.81 4.74 8.66
C ARG A 136 9.28 5.96 9.42
N GLN A 137 8.62 6.26 10.54
CA GLN A 137 9.10 7.27 11.47
C GLN A 137 8.83 6.81 12.90
N ASN A 138 9.90 6.54 13.64
CA ASN A 138 9.82 5.83 14.91
C ASN A 138 9.10 4.47 14.70
N ASN A 139 8.02 4.26 15.45
CA ASN A 139 7.17 3.06 15.34
C ASN A 139 5.97 3.23 14.39
N HIS A 140 5.86 4.37 13.69
CA HIS A 140 4.76 4.64 12.76
C HIS A 140 5.17 4.24 11.35
N VAL A 141 4.29 3.54 10.66
CA VAL A 141 4.47 3.10 9.26
C VAL A 141 3.32 3.64 8.42
N GLY A 142 3.68 4.28 7.33
CA GLY A 142 2.76 4.71 6.29
C GLY A 142 3.08 4.00 4.98
N ILE A 143 2.09 3.56 4.24
CA ILE A 143 2.26 2.90 2.94
C ILE A 143 1.33 3.55 1.94
N LEU A 144 1.88 4.08 0.87
CA LEU A 144 1.14 4.50 -0.32
C LEU A 144 1.37 3.48 -1.43
N ARG A 145 0.32 2.87 -1.95
CA ARG A 145 0.37 1.81 -2.92
C ARG A 145 -0.50 2.09 -4.13
N TYR A 146 0.03 1.83 -5.31
CA TYR A 146 -0.69 1.81 -6.56
C TYR A 146 -0.71 0.40 -7.14
N THR A 147 -1.89 -0.10 -7.43
CA THR A 147 -2.13 -1.42 -7.98
C THR A 147 -2.82 -1.29 -9.33
N THR A 148 -2.33 -1.99 -10.35
CA THR A 148 -2.98 -2.11 -11.65
C THR A 148 -3.09 -3.56 -12.10
N LYS A 149 -4.23 -3.93 -12.68
CA LYS A 149 -4.45 -5.26 -13.29
C LYS A 149 -3.91 -5.37 -14.70
N ILE A 150 -3.71 -4.25 -15.38
CA ILE A 150 -3.23 -4.19 -16.76
C ILE A 150 -1.96 -3.34 -16.76
N LYS A 151 -0.96 -3.74 -17.53
CA LYS A 151 0.22 -2.91 -17.70
C LYS A 151 -0.17 -1.60 -18.41
N ASN A 152 -0.41 -0.58 -17.62
CA ASN A 152 -0.77 0.77 -18.06
C ASN A 152 0.44 1.68 -17.86
N GLU A 153 1.23 1.88 -18.93
CA GLU A 153 2.45 2.70 -18.85
C GLU A 153 2.14 4.17 -18.54
N GLN A 154 1.05 4.70 -19.06
CA GLN A 154 0.68 6.09 -18.84
C GLN A 154 0.24 6.33 -17.39
N GLY A 155 -0.65 5.48 -16.86
CA GLY A 155 -1.06 5.53 -15.45
C GLY A 155 0.11 5.29 -14.50
N SER A 156 1.00 4.35 -14.86
CA SER A 156 2.22 4.06 -14.09
C SER A 156 3.16 5.26 -14.00
N LYS A 157 3.38 6.01 -15.11
CA LYS A 157 4.22 7.23 -15.11
C LYS A 157 3.60 8.37 -14.31
N ALA A 158 2.30 8.58 -14.44
CA ALA A 158 1.60 9.60 -13.66
C ALA A 158 1.69 9.29 -12.16
N PHE A 159 1.49 8.02 -11.80
CA PHE A 159 1.55 7.61 -10.40
C PHE A 159 2.97 7.62 -9.82
N GLU A 160 3.99 7.40 -10.64
CA GLU A 160 5.39 7.56 -10.22
C GLU A 160 5.66 8.98 -9.70
N LYS A 161 5.13 10.01 -10.35
CA LYS A 161 5.21 11.39 -9.87
C LYS A 161 4.48 11.56 -8.52
N ILE A 162 3.29 10.97 -8.37
CA ILE A 162 2.53 11.01 -7.13
C ILE A 162 3.32 10.34 -5.99
N LEU A 163 3.89 9.16 -6.25
CA LEU A 163 4.74 8.47 -5.28
C LEU A 163 5.95 9.31 -4.88
N ASN A 164 6.64 9.92 -5.84
CA ASN A 164 7.85 10.71 -5.59
C ASN A 164 7.56 12.00 -4.80
N GLN A 165 6.37 12.56 -4.93
CA GLN A 165 5.93 13.75 -4.19
C GLN A 165 5.29 13.44 -2.84
N ALA A 166 4.91 12.19 -2.61
CA ALA A 166 4.32 11.79 -1.35
C ALA A 166 5.30 11.98 -0.19
N CYS A 167 4.80 12.37 0.97
CA CYS A 167 5.61 12.51 2.17
C CYS A 167 4.83 12.07 3.41
N PHE A 168 5.57 11.67 4.43
CA PHE A 168 5.03 11.24 5.71
C PHE A 168 5.32 12.32 6.75
N ARG A 169 4.29 13.01 7.20
CA ARG A 169 4.44 14.19 8.06
C ARG A 169 3.65 14.07 9.35
N PRO A 170 4.15 14.68 10.44
CA PRO A 170 3.37 14.81 11.65
C PRO A 170 2.03 15.50 11.37
N LEU A 171 0.98 15.01 11.99
CA LEU A 171 -0.29 15.73 12.04
C LEU A 171 -0.08 17.02 12.84
N LYS A 172 -0.65 18.10 12.34
CA LYS A 172 -0.66 19.35 13.12
C LYS A 172 -1.54 19.13 14.36
N PRO A 173 -1.10 19.62 15.53
CA PRO A 173 -1.89 19.58 16.74
C PRO A 173 -3.21 20.34 16.60
#